data_e2c99fd77c997be1af81e4e663769fdd
#
_entry.id   e2c99fd77c997be1af81e4e663769fdd
#
_cell.length_a   1.000
_cell.length_b   1.000
_cell.length_c   1.000
_cell.angle_alpha   90.00
_cell.angle_beta   90.00
_cell.angle_gamma   90.00
#
_symmetry.space_group_name_H-M   'P 1'
#
loop_
_entity.id
_entity.type
_entity.pdbx_description
1 polymer ?
#
loop_
_entity_poly.entity_id
_entity_poly.type
_entity_poly.pdbx_seq_one_letter_code
_entity_poly.pdbx_strand_id
1 'polypeptide(L)'
;GATPEIAKKYSNPDGSEFSMVFQFEHIMLDQEEGKEKWDTIPLNLVKLKKCLAKWQNTLYQTGWNSLFMNNHDLPRIVSRWGNDGKYRKESATMLATMLHGMQGTPYIYQGEELGMTNVQFDSIEEYEDIETLNMYKERLEKGYQPEEIMQSIYARSRDNARTPMQWSGNENGGFTTGEPWFAVNPNYTRINAKEALEDENSVFYYYQKLIRLRKENPVFVNGKFELLLPED
;
A
#
# COMPACT_ATOMS: atom_id res chain seq x y z
N GLY A 1 7.87 5.02 16.90
CA GLY A 1 8.70 4.51 15.81
C GLY A 1 10.06 5.18 15.80
N ALA A 2 11.01 4.67 15.00
CA ALA A 2 12.31 5.29 14.84
C ALA A 2 12.18 6.65 14.10
N THR A 3 12.97 7.64 14.52
CA THR A 3 13.09 8.91 13.81
C THR A 3 14.05 8.78 12.63
N PRO A 4 14.00 9.68 11.63
CA PRO A 4 14.96 9.67 10.55
C PRO A 4 16.43 9.75 11.00
N GLU A 5 16.72 10.44 12.11
CA GLU A 5 18.07 10.53 12.71
C GLU A 5 18.54 9.17 13.26
N ILE A 6 17.63 8.38 13.83
CA ILE A 6 17.95 7.01 14.25
C ILE A 6 18.14 6.12 13.01
N ALA A 7 17.27 6.23 12.02
CA ALA A 7 17.35 5.48 10.77
C ALA A 7 18.70 5.67 10.04
N LYS A 8 19.26 6.89 10.06
CA LYS A 8 20.61 7.18 9.52
C LYS A 8 21.70 6.29 10.10
N LYS A 9 21.65 6.00 11.40
CA LYS A 9 22.66 5.15 12.06
C LYS A 9 22.62 3.73 11.52
N TYR A 10 21.41 3.23 11.25
CA TYR A 10 21.22 1.84 10.80
C TYR A 10 21.37 1.66 9.29
N SER A 11 21.21 2.70 8.48
CA SER A 11 21.32 2.63 7.01
C SER A 11 22.41 3.53 6.46
N ASN A 12 23.47 3.76 7.24
CA ASN A 12 24.62 4.56 6.86
C ASN A 12 25.32 3.96 5.62
N PRO A 13 25.73 4.78 4.65
CA PRO A 13 26.47 4.34 3.46
C PRO A 13 27.79 3.60 3.73
N ASP A 14 28.36 3.68 4.93
CA ASP A 14 29.55 2.92 5.30
C ASP A 14 29.28 1.40 5.41
N GLY A 15 28.00 1.00 5.41
CA GLY A 15 27.59 -0.40 5.43
C GLY A 15 27.83 -1.13 6.75
N SER A 16 28.07 -0.41 7.85
CA SER A 16 28.37 -1.00 9.16
C SER A 16 27.18 -1.73 9.80
N GLU A 17 25.93 -1.39 9.41
CA GLU A 17 24.72 -1.98 9.96
C GLU A 17 23.86 -2.60 8.84
N PHE A 18 22.81 -1.92 8.38
CA PHE A 18 21.91 -2.39 7.35
C PHE A 18 22.03 -1.55 6.07
N SER A 19 21.67 -2.16 4.94
CA SER A 19 21.65 -1.45 3.65
C SER A 19 20.53 -0.43 3.55
N MET A 20 19.41 -0.64 4.25
CA MET A 20 18.23 0.20 4.22
C MET A 20 17.32 -0.06 5.42
N VAL A 21 16.38 0.86 5.64
CA VAL A 21 15.40 0.77 6.73
C VAL A 21 13.99 0.99 6.22
N PHE A 22 13.02 0.29 6.81
CA PHE A 22 11.61 0.59 6.67
C PHE A 22 11.16 1.58 7.74
N GLN A 23 10.31 2.51 7.36
CA GLN A 23 9.62 3.42 8.25
C GLN A 23 8.11 3.38 7.96
N PHE A 24 7.30 3.60 8.98
CA PHE A 24 5.85 3.44 8.91
C PHE A 24 5.09 4.75 9.16
N GLU A 25 5.78 5.86 9.33
CA GLU A 25 5.15 7.14 9.67
C GLU A 25 4.14 7.58 8.60
N HIS A 26 4.49 7.46 7.31
CA HIS A 26 3.62 7.89 6.22
C HIS A 26 2.29 7.11 6.18
N ILE A 27 2.30 5.81 6.47
CA ILE A 27 1.10 4.98 6.42
C ILE A 27 0.19 5.08 7.66
N MET A 28 0.60 5.85 8.66
CA MET A 28 -0.21 6.12 9.86
C MET A 28 -0.98 7.45 9.80
N LEU A 29 -0.81 8.23 8.72
CA LEU A 29 -1.34 9.59 8.63
C LEU A 29 -2.86 9.69 8.42
N ASP A 30 -3.51 8.59 8.11
CA ASP A 30 -4.96 8.45 7.96
C ASP A 30 -5.61 7.69 9.14
N GLN A 31 -4.89 7.57 10.24
CA GLN A 31 -5.40 7.08 11.53
C GLN A 31 -5.65 8.26 12.45
N GLU A 32 -6.77 8.24 13.18
CA GLU A 32 -7.06 9.24 14.19
C GLU A 32 -6.08 9.10 15.37
N GLU A 33 -5.48 10.22 15.80
CA GLU A 33 -4.50 10.21 16.89
C GLU A 33 -5.13 9.75 18.21
N GLY A 34 -4.47 8.80 18.89
CA GLY A 34 -4.96 8.22 20.13
C GLY A 34 -6.10 7.21 19.97
N LYS A 35 -6.47 6.88 18.75
CA LYS A 35 -7.48 5.86 18.43
C LYS A 35 -6.85 4.58 17.84
N GLU A 36 -7.68 3.58 17.67
CA GLU A 36 -7.29 2.31 17.05
C GLU A 36 -7.09 2.48 15.53
N LYS A 37 -6.37 1.57 14.89
CA LYS A 37 -6.16 1.59 13.42
C LYS A 37 -7.47 1.54 12.61
N TRP A 38 -8.54 1.07 13.24
CA TRP A 38 -9.87 0.93 12.66
C TRP A 38 -10.65 2.26 12.56
N ASP A 39 -10.18 3.28 13.28
CA ASP A 39 -10.77 4.62 13.31
C ASP A 39 -10.03 5.49 12.31
N THR A 40 -10.57 5.53 11.09
CA THR A 40 -9.93 6.19 9.95
C THR A 40 -10.35 7.64 9.83
N ILE A 41 -9.40 8.48 9.42
CA ILE A 41 -9.65 9.85 9.00
C ILE A 41 -9.20 10.04 7.54
N PRO A 42 -9.73 11.02 6.82
CA PRO A 42 -9.23 11.36 5.50
C PRO A 42 -7.73 11.68 5.53
N LEU A 43 -6.99 11.19 4.53
CA LEU A 43 -5.58 11.50 4.39
C LEU A 43 -5.37 13.00 4.22
N ASN A 44 -4.55 13.58 5.09
CA ASN A 44 -4.12 14.97 4.95
C ASN A 44 -2.89 15.04 4.04
N LEU A 45 -3.08 15.57 2.83
CA LEU A 45 -2.04 15.64 1.80
C LEU A 45 -0.83 16.49 2.25
N VAL A 46 -1.06 17.58 2.97
CA VAL A 46 0.03 18.44 3.49
C VAL A 46 0.89 17.67 4.50
N LYS A 47 0.26 16.92 5.41
CA LYS A 47 0.98 16.06 6.36
C LYS A 47 1.77 14.97 5.64
N LEU A 48 1.21 14.33 4.60
CA LEU A 48 1.90 13.32 3.81
C LEU A 48 3.14 13.92 3.12
N LYS A 49 2.99 15.04 2.43
CA LYS A 49 4.09 15.73 1.76
C LYS A 49 5.22 16.11 2.72
N LYS A 50 4.88 16.69 3.87
CA LYS A 50 5.85 17.03 4.91
C LYS A 50 6.57 15.81 5.49
N CYS A 51 5.83 14.70 5.70
CA CYS A 51 6.41 13.42 6.15
C CYS A 51 7.42 12.89 5.12
N LEU A 52 7.01 12.77 3.86
CA LEU A 52 7.89 12.29 2.79
C LEU A 52 9.12 13.18 2.62
N ALA A 53 8.94 14.50 2.60
CA ALA A 53 10.05 15.47 2.51
C ALA A 53 11.04 15.33 3.69
N LYS A 54 10.54 15.18 4.91
CA LYS A 54 11.36 14.96 6.10
C LYS A 54 12.25 13.72 5.93
N TRP A 55 11.69 12.58 5.54
CA TRP A 55 12.43 11.34 5.36
C TRP A 55 13.41 11.42 4.18
N GLN A 56 13.00 11.95 3.03
CA GLN A 56 13.85 12.12 1.86
C GLN A 56 15.05 13.02 2.15
N ASN A 57 14.83 14.18 2.77
CA ASN A 57 15.90 15.13 3.03
C ASN A 57 16.85 14.68 4.16
N THR A 58 16.34 14.01 5.19
CA THR A 58 17.18 13.56 6.30
C THR A 58 18.07 12.39 5.91
N LEU A 59 17.58 11.46 5.06
CA LEU A 59 18.37 10.32 4.61
C LEU A 59 19.25 10.63 3.38
N TYR A 60 19.09 11.78 2.76
CA TYR A 60 19.89 12.15 1.59
C TYR A 60 21.39 12.06 1.88
N GLN A 61 22.11 11.23 1.12
CA GLN A 61 23.54 10.93 1.26
C GLN A 61 24.01 10.37 2.62
N THR A 62 23.08 10.11 3.54
CA THR A 62 23.41 9.68 4.91
C THR A 62 22.69 8.42 5.35
N GLY A 63 21.78 7.90 4.55
CA GLY A 63 21.02 6.69 4.81
C GLY A 63 20.23 6.26 3.58
N TRP A 64 19.48 5.16 3.71
CA TRP A 64 18.70 4.61 2.60
C TRP A 64 17.33 4.12 3.07
N ASN A 65 16.28 4.55 2.39
CA ASN A 65 14.89 4.22 2.74
C ASN A 65 14.37 3.06 1.89
N SER A 66 13.66 2.12 2.52
CA SER A 66 12.82 1.16 1.85
C SER A 66 11.46 1.81 1.59
N LEU A 67 11.15 2.06 0.33
CA LEU A 67 9.92 2.74 -0.08
C LEU A 67 8.81 1.71 -0.31
N PHE A 68 7.67 1.87 0.33
CA PHE A 68 6.51 0.98 0.15
C PHE A 68 5.20 1.70 0.42
N MET A 69 4.13 1.21 -0.19
CA MET A 69 2.75 1.66 0.05
C MET A 69 1.85 0.52 0.51
N ASN A 70 2.20 -0.72 0.15
CA ASN A 70 1.48 -1.93 0.51
C ASN A 70 2.41 -2.94 1.18
N ASN A 71 1.85 -3.79 2.01
CA ASN A 71 2.44 -5.02 2.52
C ASN A 71 1.33 -5.98 2.98
N HIS A 72 1.70 -7.12 3.55
CA HIS A 72 0.77 -8.15 4.03
C HIS A 72 -0.05 -7.75 5.28
N ASP A 73 0.22 -6.60 5.88
CA ASP A 73 -0.46 -6.08 7.08
C ASP A 73 -1.26 -4.80 6.82
N LEU A 74 -1.29 -4.34 5.56
CA LEU A 74 -1.96 -3.09 5.18
C LEU A 74 -3.03 -3.34 4.13
N PRO A 75 -4.14 -2.59 4.15
CA PRO A 75 -5.10 -2.60 3.05
C PRO A 75 -4.45 -2.13 1.75
N ARG A 76 -5.05 -2.50 0.61
CA ARG A 76 -4.57 -2.09 -0.71
C ARG A 76 -4.57 -0.56 -0.84
N ILE A 77 -3.44 0.00 -1.21
CA ILE A 77 -3.26 1.46 -1.20
C ILE A 77 -4.19 2.19 -2.17
N VAL A 78 -4.54 1.57 -3.30
CA VAL A 78 -5.46 2.16 -4.27
C VAL A 78 -6.86 2.35 -3.67
N SER A 79 -7.31 1.43 -2.82
CA SER A 79 -8.58 1.56 -2.09
C SER A 79 -8.46 2.50 -0.90
N ARG A 80 -7.31 2.55 -0.27
CA ARG A 80 -7.07 3.31 0.95
C ARG A 80 -6.91 4.82 0.68
N TRP A 81 -6.14 5.20 -0.33
CA TRP A 81 -5.80 6.60 -0.63
C TRP A 81 -6.22 7.07 -2.02
N GLY A 82 -6.69 6.19 -2.86
CA GLY A 82 -7.14 6.46 -4.21
C GLY A 82 -8.65 6.31 -4.39
N ASN A 83 -9.04 6.21 -5.64
CA ASN A 83 -10.38 5.82 -6.06
C ASN A 83 -10.28 4.46 -6.75
N ASP A 84 -10.76 3.41 -6.11
CA ASP A 84 -10.68 2.03 -6.61
C ASP A 84 -11.84 1.65 -7.56
N GLY A 85 -12.75 2.58 -7.80
CA GLY A 85 -13.83 2.47 -8.77
C GLY A 85 -13.44 3.02 -10.15
N LYS A 86 -14.13 4.09 -10.56
CA LYS A 86 -13.98 4.71 -11.90
C LYS A 86 -12.55 5.14 -12.23
N TYR A 87 -11.81 5.63 -11.25
CA TYR A 87 -10.45 6.16 -11.41
C TYR A 87 -9.36 5.26 -10.81
N ARG A 88 -9.61 3.94 -10.75
CA ARG A 88 -8.67 2.98 -10.18
C ARG A 88 -7.30 3.00 -10.86
N LYS A 89 -7.29 3.03 -12.18
CA LYS A 89 -6.06 3.02 -12.97
C LYS A 89 -5.24 4.31 -12.74
N GLU A 90 -5.89 5.44 -12.79
CA GLU A 90 -5.27 6.74 -12.55
C GLU A 90 -4.75 6.84 -11.11
N SER A 91 -5.51 6.36 -10.14
CA SER A 91 -5.10 6.31 -8.74
C SER A 91 -3.88 5.40 -8.53
N ALA A 92 -3.91 4.20 -9.08
CA ALA A 92 -2.80 3.25 -8.98
C ALA A 92 -1.52 3.80 -9.62
N THR A 93 -1.61 4.40 -10.81
CA THR A 93 -0.46 4.98 -11.52
C THR A 93 0.07 6.25 -10.84
N MET A 94 -0.78 7.08 -10.28
CA MET A 94 -0.39 8.25 -9.49
C MET A 94 0.39 7.84 -8.24
N LEU A 95 -0.12 6.87 -7.48
CA LEU A 95 0.55 6.33 -6.28
C LEU A 95 1.88 5.67 -6.64
N ALA A 96 1.94 4.90 -7.72
CA ALA A 96 3.18 4.33 -8.25
C ALA A 96 4.21 5.41 -8.61
N THR A 97 3.77 6.50 -9.25
CA THR A 97 4.64 7.62 -9.59
C THR A 97 5.23 8.27 -8.35
N MET A 98 4.40 8.52 -7.34
CA MET A 98 4.85 9.08 -6.06
C MET A 98 5.92 8.18 -5.42
N LEU A 99 5.68 6.86 -5.34
CA LEU A 99 6.63 5.92 -4.75
C LEU A 99 7.94 5.87 -5.53
N HIS A 100 7.87 5.68 -6.85
CA HIS A 100 9.06 5.47 -7.69
C HIS A 100 9.83 6.77 -7.97
N GLY A 101 9.23 7.93 -7.76
CA GLY A 101 9.88 9.23 -7.91
C GLY A 101 10.82 9.60 -6.75
N MET A 102 10.78 8.86 -5.64
CA MET A 102 11.58 9.14 -4.44
C MET A 102 12.92 8.38 -4.42
N GLN A 103 13.90 8.93 -3.69
CA GLN A 103 15.15 8.24 -3.39
C GLN A 103 14.90 7.11 -2.39
N GLY A 104 15.41 5.93 -2.68
CA GLY A 104 15.24 4.73 -1.87
C GLY A 104 15.03 3.50 -2.76
N THR A 105 14.77 2.35 -2.14
CA THR A 105 14.44 1.10 -2.85
C THR A 105 12.94 0.88 -2.83
N PRO A 106 12.23 0.99 -3.97
CA PRO A 106 10.81 0.68 -4.05
C PRO A 106 10.55 -0.81 -3.84
N TYR A 107 9.60 -1.11 -2.95
CA TYR A 107 9.06 -2.44 -2.74
C TYR A 107 7.65 -2.48 -3.31
N ILE A 108 7.43 -3.36 -4.28
CA ILE A 108 6.15 -3.58 -4.93
C ILE A 108 5.53 -4.82 -4.30
N TYR A 109 4.42 -4.64 -3.60
CA TYR A 109 3.70 -5.77 -3.02
C TYR A 109 2.85 -6.46 -4.09
N GLN A 110 2.77 -7.80 -4.05
CA GLN A 110 2.03 -8.59 -5.02
C GLN A 110 0.61 -8.05 -5.27
N GLY A 111 0.26 -7.84 -6.54
CA GLY A 111 -1.02 -7.29 -6.97
C GLY A 111 -1.09 -5.76 -7.01
N GLU A 112 -0.10 -5.05 -6.44
CA GLU A 112 -0.01 -3.60 -6.55
C GLU A 112 0.19 -3.18 -8.01
N GLU A 113 1.01 -3.92 -8.74
CA GLU A 113 1.27 -3.74 -10.18
C GLU A 113 0.05 -4.03 -11.07
N LEU A 114 -0.99 -4.65 -10.52
CA LEU A 114 -2.27 -4.85 -11.21
C LEU A 114 -3.33 -3.80 -10.78
N GLY A 115 -3.03 -3.04 -9.74
CA GLY A 115 -4.00 -2.18 -9.08
C GLY A 115 -5.11 -2.99 -8.39
N MET A 116 -4.75 -4.11 -7.74
CA MET A 116 -5.70 -4.89 -6.93
C MET A 116 -6.26 -4.03 -5.81
N THR A 117 -7.55 -4.20 -5.52
CA THR A 117 -8.31 -3.41 -4.54
C THR A 117 -8.56 -4.20 -3.25
N ASN A 118 -9.06 -3.51 -2.25
CA ASN A 118 -9.63 -4.16 -1.07
C ASN A 118 -10.77 -5.10 -1.47
N VAL A 119 -11.00 -6.11 -0.66
CA VAL A 119 -12.15 -7.00 -0.76
C VAL A 119 -13.26 -6.54 0.18
N GLN A 120 -14.52 -6.77 -0.23
CA GLN A 120 -15.69 -6.58 0.61
C GLN A 120 -16.48 -7.88 0.60
N PHE A 121 -16.28 -8.67 1.64
CA PHE A 121 -17.09 -9.87 1.86
C PHE A 121 -18.37 -9.48 2.60
N ASP A 122 -19.44 -10.25 2.37
CA ASP A 122 -20.76 -9.93 2.92
C ASP A 122 -20.86 -10.21 4.41
N SER A 123 -20.03 -11.10 4.94
CA SER A 123 -20.12 -11.56 6.31
C SER A 123 -18.73 -11.66 6.98
N ILE A 124 -18.72 -11.55 8.31
CA ILE A 124 -17.48 -11.65 9.12
C ILE A 124 -16.89 -13.07 9.05
N GLU A 125 -17.69 -14.09 8.81
CA GLU A 125 -17.27 -15.47 8.70
C GLU A 125 -16.37 -15.75 7.48
N GLU A 126 -16.33 -14.83 6.51
CA GLU A 126 -15.47 -14.91 5.34
C GLU A 126 -14.08 -14.31 5.58
N TYR A 127 -13.84 -13.70 6.75
CA TYR A 127 -12.55 -13.13 7.14
C TYR A 127 -11.77 -14.11 8.01
N GLU A 128 -10.46 -14.20 7.78
CA GLU A 128 -9.54 -15.12 8.45
C GLU A 128 -8.56 -14.42 9.42
N ASP A 129 -8.39 -13.10 9.27
CA ASP A 129 -7.46 -12.36 10.10
C ASP A 129 -7.92 -12.28 11.55
N ILE A 130 -7.17 -12.91 12.46
CA ILE A 130 -7.49 -12.95 13.89
C ILE A 130 -7.65 -11.56 14.52
N GLU A 131 -6.91 -10.56 14.04
CA GLU A 131 -7.05 -9.19 14.52
C GLU A 131 -8.41 -8.61 14.11
N THR A 132 -8.84 -8.88 12.89
CA THR A 132 -10.16 -8.49 12.38
C THR A 132 -11.28 -9.15 13.18
N LEU A 133 -11.19 -10.46 13.40
CA LEU A 133 -12.20 -11.22 14.14
C LEU A 133 -12.30 -10.78 15.60
N ASN A 134 -11.17 -10.54 16.25
CA ASN A 134 -11.15 -10.04 17.64
C ASN A 134 -11.75 -8.64 17.73
N MET A 135 -11.38 -7.73 16.84
CA MET A 135 -11.91 -6.37 16.81
C MET A 135 -13.43 -6.36 16.58
N TYR A 136 -13.93 -7.20 15.67
CA TYR A 136 -15.36 -7.34 15.41
C TYR A 136 -16.11 -7.70 16.69
N LYS A 137 -15.64 -8.75 17.40
CA LYS A 137 -16.22 -9.20 18.66
C LYS A 137 -16.17 -8.11 19.73
N GLU A 138 -15.01 -7.50 19.94
CA GLU A 138 -14.83 -6.45 20.95
C GLU A 138 -15.73 -5.23 20.70
N ARG A 139 -15.89 -4.82 19.44
CA ARG A 139 -16.76 -3.69 19.08
C ARG A 139 -18.24 -4.02 19.27
N LEU A 140 -18.66 -5.25 18.96
CA LEU A 140 -20.01 -5.70 19.28
C LEU A 140 -20.29 -5.64 20.79
N GLU A 141 -19.35 -6.12 21.62
CA GLU A 141 -19.46 -6.06 23.09
C GLU A 141 -19.51 -4.60 23.62
N LYS A 142 -18.88 -3.66 22.90
CA LYS A 142 -18.94 -2.21 23.19
C LYS A 142 -20.21 -1.54 22.63
N GLY A 143 -21.08 -2.27 21.93
CA GLY A 143 -22.37 -1.78 21.44
C GLY A 143 -22.34 -1.13 20.04
N TYR A 144 -21.26 -1.29 19.28
CA TYR A 144 -21.22 -0.84 17.89
C TYR A 144 -22.16 -1.70 17.02
N GLN A 145 -22.71 -1.12 15.95
CA GLN A 145 -23.54 -1.87 15.03
C GLN A 145 -22.68 -2.70 14.05
N PRO A 146 -23.11 -3.91 13.67
CA PRO A 146 -22.35 -4.77 12.77
C PRO A 146 -21.95 -4.07 11.47
N GLU A 147 -22.83 -3.27 10.90
CA GLU A 147 -22.62 -2.53 9.66
C GLU A 147 -21.47 -1.51 9.79
N GLU A 148 -21.39 -0.80 10.92
CA GLU A 148 -20.30 0.15 11.21
C GLU A 148 -18.96 -0.58 11.36
N ILE A 149 -18.97 -1.75 12.03
CA ILE A 149 -17.76 -2.57 12.19
C ILE A 149 -17.29 -3.08 10.83
N MET A 150 -18.20 -3.57 9.98
CA MET A 150 -17.86 -4.04 8.64
C MET A 150 -17.26 -2.93 7.77
N GLN A 151 -17.71 -1.67 7.87
CA GLN A 151 -17.06 -0.55 7.16
C GLN A 151 -15.59 -0.37 7.58
N SER A 152 -15.30 -0.48 8.88
CA SER A 152 -13.92 -0.44 9.38
C SER A 152 -13.08 -1.62 8.84
N ILE A 153 -13.68 -2.80 8.75
CA ILE A 153 -13.05 -4.01 8.20
C ILE A 153 -12.75 -3.85 6.70
N TYR A 154 -13.69 -3.38 5.91
CA TYR A 154 -13.49 -3.09 4.49
C TYR A 154 -12.34 -2.11 4.26
N ALA A 155 -12.20 -1.13 5.15
CA ALA A 155 -11.14 -0.13 5.04
C ALA A 155 -9.77 -0.62 5.53
N ARG A 156 -9.71 -1.50 6.56
CA ARG A 156 -8.49 -1.69 7.35
C ARG A 156 -8.06 -3.13 7.58
N SER A 157 -8.88 -4.14 7.27
CA SER A 157 -8.50 -5.54 7.47
C SER A 157 -7.23 -5.88 6.69
N ARG A 158 -6.35 -6.67 7.32
CA ARG A 158 -5.16 -7.23 6.67
C ARG A 158 -5.52 -8.23 5.57
N ASP A 159 -6.70 -8.84 5.64
CA ASP A 159 -7.20 -9.77 4.63
C ASP A 159 -7.33 -9.12 3.25
N ASN A 160 -7.53 -7.80 3.19
CA ASN A 160 -7.49 -7.04 1.94
C ASN A 160 -6.21 -7.27 1.12
N ALA A 161 -5.07 -7.47 1.80
CA ALA A 161 -3.79 -7.74 1.15
C ALA A 161 -3.49 -9.23 0.98
N ARG A 162 -4.29 -10.11 1.60
CA ARG A 162 -4.03 -11.55 1.69
C ARG A 162 -4.93 -12.40 0.79
N THR A 163 -5.88 -11.78 0.09
CA THR A 163 -6.64 -12.46 -0.95
C THR A 163 -5.68 -13.08 -1.98
N PRO A 164 -6.01 -14.27 -2.53
CA PRO A 164 -5.19 -14.91 -3.56
C PRO A 164 -4.87 -14.00 -4.73
N MET A 165 -3.67 -14.14 -5.29
CA MET A 165 -3.25 -13.36 -6.46
C MET A 165 -4.18 -13.65 -7.65
N GLN A 166 -4.60 -12.59 -8.32
CA GLN A 166 -5.52 -12.65 -9.45
C GLN A 166 -4.73 -12.82 -10.76
N TRP A 167 -4.54 -14.07 -11.19
CA TRP A 167 -3.76 -14.40 -12.39
C TRP A 167 -4.57 -14.27 -13.67
N SER A 168 -5.87 -14.61 -13.63
CA SER A 168 -6.76 -14.55 -14.79
C SER A 168 -8.22 -14.38 -14.38
N GLY A 169 -9.11 -14.19 -15.37
CA GLY A 169 -10.56 -14.21 -15.17
C GLY A 169 -11.18 -15.61 -15.01
N ASN A 170 -10.37 -16.68 -14.96
CA ASN A 170 -10.85 -18.03 -14.73
C ASN A 170 -11.27 -18.23 -13.26
N GLU A 171 -11.94 -19.37 -13.00
CA GLU A 171 -12.33 -19.77 -11.64
C GLU A 171 -11.17 -19.59 -10.64
N ASN A 172 -11.49 -19.13 -9.45
CA ASN A 172 -10.53 -18.80 -8.39
C ASN A 172 -9.43 -17.83 -8.83
N GLY A 173 -9.70 -16.93 -9.80
CA GLY A 173 -8.70 -16.00 -10.31
C GLY A 173 -7.54 -16.69 -11.04
N GLY A 174 -7.68 -17.97 -11.42
CA GLY A 174 -6.58 -18.80 -11.94
C GLY A 174 -5.51 -19.12 -10.90
N PHE A 175 -5.78 -18.90 -9.62
CA PHE A 175 -4.84 -19.15 -8.52
C PHE A 175 -4.73 -20.64 -8.19
N THR A 176 -5.87 -21.36 -8.20
CA THR A 176 -5.93 -22.79 -7.91
C THR A 176 -7.07 -23.45 -8.67
N THR A 177 -6.95 -24.75 -8.93
CA THR A 177 -8.01 -25.60 -9.46
C THR A 177 -8.82 -26.31 -8.35
N GLY A 178 -8.37 -26.19 -7.11
CA GLY A 178 -9.08 -26.67 -5.91
C GLY A 178 -9.74 -25.51 -5.16
N GLU A 179 -10.25 -25.81 -3.98
CA GLU A 179 -10.78 -24.79 -3.08
C GLU A 179 -9.64 -23.93 -2.52
N PRO A 180 -9.66 -22.59 -2.68
CA PRO A 180 -8.65 -21.72 -2.12
C PRO A 180 -8.82 -21.65 -0.59
N TRP A 181 -7.72 -21.60 0.16
CA TRP A 181 -7.74 -21.46 1.62
C TRP A 181 -8.42 -20.17 2.09
N PHE A 182 -8.49 -19.17 1.22
CA PHE A 182 -9.07 -17.86 1.44
C PHE A 182 -9.81 -17.42 0.16
N ALA A 183 -10.97 -16.80 0.32
CA ALA A 183 -11.79 -16.39 -0.82
C ALA A 183 -11.08 -15.38 -1.73
N VAL A 184 -11.20 -15.56 -3.03
CA VAL A 184 -10.65 -14.65 -4.03
C VAL A 184 -11.52 -13.39 -4.09
N ASN A 185 -10.90 -12.22 -4.24
CA ASN A 185 -11.64 -10.99 -4.46
C ASN A 185 -12.51 -11.12 -5.72
N PRO A 186 -13.83 -10.93 -5.64
CA PRO A 186 -14.75 -11.18 -6.77
C PRO A 186 -14.45 -10.40 -8.04
N ASN A 187 -13.67 -9.33 -7.94
CA ASN A 187 -13.30 -8.50 -9.09
C ASN A 187 -12.19 -9.10 -9.97
N TYR A 188 -11.71 -10.31 -9.65
CA TYR A 188 -10.69 -11.01 -10.44
C TYR A 188 -11.05 -11.19 -11.91
N THR A 189 -12.35 -11.19 -12.24
CA THR A 189 -12.83 -11.27 -13.62
C THR A 189 -12.46 -10.06 -14.48
N ARG A 190 -12.07 -8.94 -13.85
CA ARG A 190 -11.71 -7.67 -14.51
C ARG A 190 -10.32 -7.15 -14.12
N ILE A 191 -9.85 -7.52 -12.95
CA ILE A 191 -8.55 -7.10 -12.42
C ILE A 191 -7.70 -8.35 -12.25
N ASN A 192 -6.84 -8.63 -13.21
CA ASN A 192 -5.98 -9.81 -13.17
C ASN A 192 -4.74 -9.62 -14.06
N ALA A 193 -3.75 -10.47 -13.88
CA ALA A 193 -2.49 -10.41 -14.61
C ALA A 193 -2.66 -10.60 -16.11
N LYS A 194 -3.55 -11.52 -16.54
CA LYS A 194 -3.77 -11.79 -17.95
C LYS A 194 -4.30 -10.54 -18.68
N GLU A 195 -5.38 -9.95 -18.17
CA GLU A 195 -5.95 -8.72 -18.72
C GLU A 195 -4.92 -7.56 -18.71
N ALA A 196 -4.13 -7.46 -17.63
CA ALA A 196 -3.09 -6.44 -17.53
C ALA A 196 -1.98 -6.60 -18.58
N LEU A 197 -1.64 -7.82 -18.95
CA LEU A 197 -0.65 -8.10 -20.00
C LEU A 197 -1.19 -7.87 -21.42
N GLU A 198 -2.50 -7.92 -21.62
CA GLU A 198 -3.16 -7.68 -22.90
C GLU A 198 -3.42 -6.17 -23.16
N ASP A 199 -3.40 -5.32 -22.12
CA ASP A 199 -3.57 -3.86 -22.23
C ASP A 199 -2.24 -3.12 -22.03
N GLU A 200 -1.63 -2.63 -23.11
CA GLU A 200 -0.38 -1.84 -23.09
C GLU A 200 -0.47 -0.57 -22.22
N ASN A 201 -1.67 -0.10 -21.92
CA ASN A 201 -1.92 1.02 -21.04
C ASN A 201 -2.24 0.59 -19.60
N SER A 202 -2.09 -0.68 -19.24
CA SER A 202 -2.39 -1.18 -17.90
C SER A 202 -1.48 -0.59 -16.82
N VAL A 203 -1.91 -0.78 -15.57
CA VAL A 203 -1.09 -0.46 -14.38
C VAL A 203 0.24 -1.23 -14.43
N PHE A 204 0.23 -2.48 -14.90
CA PHE A 204 1.44 -3.32 -15.04
C PHE A 204 2.50 -2.69 -15.93
N TYR A 205 2.15 -2.28 -17.15
CA TYR A 205 3.11 -1.63 -18.05
C TYR A 205 3.55 -0.26 -17.56
N TYR A 206 2.70 0.42 -16.78
CA TYR A 206 3.09 1.66 -16.11
C TYR A 206 4.19 1.42 -15.06
N TYR A 207 4.04 0.40 -14.20
CA TYR A 207 5.10 -0.02 -13.27
C TYR A 207 6.39 -0.40 -13.98
N GLN A 208 6.30 -1.19 -15.06
CA GLN A 208 7.45 -1.56 -15.89
C GLN A 208 8.19 -0.31 -16.41
N LYS A 209 7.44 0.70 -16.88
CA LYS A 209 7.99 1.98 -17.33
C LYS A 209 8.69 2.74 -16.20
N LEU A 210 8.09 2.81 -15.02
CA LEU A 210 8.69 3.50 -13.86
C LEU A 210 9.98 2.81 -13.41
N ILE A 211 10.00 1.48 -13.37
CA ILE A 211 11.20 0.71 -13.03
C ILE A 211 12.33 0.97 -14.03
N ARG A 212 12.00 1.01 -15.32
CA ARG A 212 12.96 1.36 -16.40
C ARG A 212 13.50 2.76 -16.21
N LEU A 213 12.63 3.75 -16.01
CA LEU A 213 13.03 5.14 -15.78
C LEU A 213 14.00 5.27 -14.59
N ARG A 214 13.75 4.57 -13.51
CA ARG A 214 14.66 4.57 -12.35
C ARG A 214 16.03 3.98 -12.67
N LYS A 215 16.08 2.89 -13.47
CA LYS A 215 17.34 2.25 -13.88
C LYS A 215 18.16 3.13 -14.82
N GLU A 216 17.49 3.83 -15.71
CA GLU A 216 18.13 4.65 -16.77
C GLU A 216 18.50 6.07 -16.29
N ASN A 217 17.91 6.54 -15.19
CA ASN A 217 18.10 7.92 -14.75
C ASN A 217 18.64 7.99 -13.30
N PRO A 218 19.94 8.22 -13.13
CA PRO A 218 20.57 8.28 -11.80
C PRO A 218 19.98 9.34 -10.86
N VAL A 219 19.23 10.31 -11.37
CA VAL A 219 18.58 11.35 -10.56
C VAL A 219 17.61 10.77 -9.53
N PHE A 220 16.93 9.65 -9.84
CA PHE A 220 16.04 8.98 -8.90
C PHE A 220 16.77 8.31 -7.72
N VAL A 221 18.07 8.08 -7.87
CA VAL A 221 18.94 7.48 -6.85
C VAL A 221 19.77 8.54 -6.14
N ASN A 222 20.34 9.50 -6.88
CA ASN A 222 21.33 10.46 -6.39
C ASN A 222 20.81 11.89 -6.27
N GLY A 223 19.61 12.17 -6.81
CA GLY A 223 19.03 13.51 -6.80
C GLY A 223 18.58 13.94 -5.41
N LYS A 224 18.65 15.24 -5.16
CA LYS A 224 18.12 15.86 -3.95
C LYS A 224 16.62 16.07 -4.09
N PHE A 225 15.86 15.71 -3.06
CA PHE A 225 14.43 15.96 -3.01
C PHE A 225 14.14 17.41 -2.62
N GLU A 226 13.25 18.06 -3.36
CA GLU A 226 12.72 19.36 -3.03
C GLU A 226 11.19 19.32 -3.04
N LEU A 227 10.57 19.73 -1.93
CA LEU A 227 9.13 19.82 -1.82
C LEU A 227 8.64 21.15 -2.36
N LEU A 228 7.93 21.11 -3.48
CA LEU A 228 7.21 22.27 -4.01
C LEU A 228 5.82 22.33 -3.39
N LEU A 229 5.24 23.52 -3.23
CA LEU A 229 3.90 23.76 -2.70
C LEU A 229 3.62 22.99 -1.38
N PRO A 230 4.38 23.27 -0.32
CA PRO A 230 4.30 22.47 0.92
C PRO A 230 2.99 22.63 1.69
N GLU A 231 2.23 23.67 1.44
CA GLU A 231 0.98 24.02 2.17
C GLU A 231 -0.30 23.80 1.34
N ASP A 232 -0.20 23.35 0.08
CA ASP A 232 -1.35 23.13 -0.81
C ASP A 232 -1.79 21.65 -0.80
#